data_fa35eac33095310b86a86ecc1b7f8ba7
#
_entry.id   fa35eac33095310b86a86ecc1b7f8ba7
#
_cell.length_a   1.000
_cell.length_b   1.000
_cell.length_c   1.000
_cell.angle_alpha   90.00
_cell.angle_beta   90.00
_cell.angle_gamma   90.00
#
_symmetry.space_group_name_H-M   'P 1'
#
loop_
_entity.id
_entity.type
_entity.pdbx_description
1 polymer ?
#
loop_
_entity_poly.entity_id
_entity_poly.type
_entity_poly.pdbx_seq_one_letter_code
_entity_poly.pdbx_strand_id
1 'polypeptide(L)'
;MYYLTIDQGQLLTGIIAEHGMSGMWFIWASWIGTFVIPLVFAPLWRKMDFMTDNQFLLFRYPGKSGWFLYQFRAIYVGGFVVTLALCFHLIGFARIAAFYFDISQENALLLTGGILCLFALKNVFDLKLKMDVLHAILFFVSLAVIVFSLWNLEGSKEAFFTFFKAHPEKKSLFPTNENTWFSLLVFIGIQWWSCNLFDGSGPEMTRFTAVKDTKGAILTGLVPIVVSFLVSFIMIGHILLILGLKNNQINPEFHYVESVFQVVPEVMKPIILLGFFGMFITTAEPLMKWGASLFTIDVVKGNFHPTLSEKQEKKISFGTMIFLSLLAVIFAFYIGNLQSLIKLIFSISAGVAPVYILRWIWFRINAWSQLSAMLSSAVFTLLYPSFHTYLLFSNYPMQESRVVVVTLLTSCVWVIVTLLTPNQSTEVRLNMLPIVESRMIFIRRFTIAILLGIVFLGIVALSWHLLLNN
;
A
#
# COMPACT_ATOMS: atom_id res chain seq x y z
N MET A 1 -2.55 -7.25 10.07
CA MET A 1 -2.88 -7.87 8.78
C MET A 1 -2.89 -6.90 7.60
N TYR A 2 -3.15 -5.61 7.77
CA TYR A 2 -3.12 -4.62 6.68
C TYR A 2 -1.80 -4.57 5.88
N TYR A 3 -0.68 -4.94 6.51
CA TYR A 3 0.64 -5.02 5.86
C TYR A 3 0.91 -6.38 5.16
N LEU A 4 -0.01 -7.33 5.30
CA LEU A 4 0.05 -8.64 4.66
C LEU A 4 -1.13 -8.75 3.71
N THR A 5 -0.88 -8.62 2.41
CA THR A 5 -1.93 -8.60 1.40
C THR A 5 -1.94 -9.88 0.58
N ILE A 6 -3.11 -10.25 0.07
CA ILE A 6 -3.34 -11.48 -0.70
C ILE A 6 -2.47 -11.58 -1.96
N ASP A 7 -2.18 -10.45 -2.55
CA ASP A 7 -1.41 -10.29 -3.77
C ASP A 7 0.11 -10.39 -3.56
N GLN A 8 0.57 -10.34 -2.29
CA GLN A 8 1.99 -10.26 -1.97
C GLN A 8 2.79 -11.46 -2.51
N GLY A 9 2.28 -12.70 -2.37
CA GLY A 9 2.94 -13.88 -2.88
C GLY A 9 3.10 -13.84 -4.41
N GLN A 10 2.05 -13.44 -5.12
CA GLN A 10 2.06 -13.31 -6.58
C GLN A 10 3.03 -12.21 -7.03
N LEU A 11 2.93 -11.02 -6.41
CA LEU A 11 3.78 -9.88 -6.73
C LEU A 11 5.27 -10.17 -6.48
N LEU A 12 5.61 -10.75 -5.33
CA LEU A 12 6.99 -11.10 -4.98
C LEU A 12 7.56 -12.16 -5.92
N THR A 13 6.75 -13.15 -6.32
CA THR A 13 7.16 -14.17 -7.29
C THR A 13 7.50 -13.54 -8.63
N GLY A 14 6.66 -12.61 -9.11
CA GLY A 14 6.94 -11.85 -10.33
C GLY A 14 8.23 -11.04 -10.23
N ILE A 15 8.43 -10.31 -9.14
CA ILE A 15 9.63 -9.48 -8.92
C ILE A 15 10.90 -10.34 -8.88
N ILE A 16 10.90 -11.45 -8.12
CA ILE A 16 12.09 -12.30 -7.99
C ILE A 16 12.38 -13.04 -9.31
N ALA A 17 11.34 -13.48 -10.01
CA ALA A 17 11.52 -14.14 -11.31
C ALA A 17 12.11 -13.19 -12.36
N GLU A 18 11.71 -11.93 -12.38
CA GLU A 18 12.14 -10.94 -13.37
C GLU A 18 13.49 -10.29 -12.98
N HIS A 19 13.59 -9.80 -11.74
CA HIS A 19 14.71 -8.96 -11.29
C HIS A 19 15.64 -9.63 -10.27
N GLY A 20 15.36 -10.86 -9.88
CA GLY A 20 16.11 -11.57 -8.84
C GLY A 20 15.95 -10.96 -7.46
N MET A 21 16.89 -11.26 -6.55
CA MET A 21 16.86 -10.76 -5.17
C MET A 21 17.08 -9.26 -5.08
N SER A 22 17.78 -8.65 -6.02
CA SER A 22 17.95 -7.19 -6.07
C SER A 22 16.61 -6.45 -6.33
N GLY A 23 15.66 -7.09 -6.99
CA GLY A 23 14.30 -6.55 -7.18
C GLY A 23 13.51 -6.37 -5.87
N MET A 24 13.89 -7.10 -4.82
CA MET A 24 13.22 -7.00 -3.52
C MET A 24 13.32 -5.62 -2.88
N TRP A 25 14.31 -4.82 -3.24
CA TRP A 25 14.42 -3.42 -2.79
C TRP A 25 13.20 -2.59 -3.16
N PHE A 26 12.49 -2.95 -4.24
CA PHE A 26 11.22 -2.33 -4.62
C PHE A 26 10.18 -2.36 -3.49
N ILE A 27 10.09 -3.48 -2.76
CA ILE A 27 9.16 -3.66 -1.63
C ILE A 27 9.84 -3.28 -0.31
N TRP A 28 11.09 -3.69 -0.08
CA TRP A 28 11.77 -3.47 1.19
C TRP A 28 11.94 -1.99 1.52
N ALA A 29 12.14 -1.12 0.53
CA ALA A 29 12.23 0.32 0.76
C ALA A 29 11.02 0.89 1.51
N SER A 30 9.83 0.30 1.35
CA SER A 30 8.62 0.71 2.07
C SER A 30 8.76 0.61 3.59
N TRP A 31 9.65 -0.26 4.10
CA TRP A 31 9.84 -0.44 5.53
C TRP A 31 10.45 0.78 6.22
N ILE A 32 11.12 1.67 5.51
CA ILE A 32 11.50 2.99 6.06
C ILE A 32 10.24 3.74 6.51
N GLY A 33 9.22 3.81 5.65
CA GLY A 33 7.94 4.44 5.96
C GLY A 33 7.21 3.77 7.13
N THR A 34 7.33 2.44 7.28
CA THR A 34 6.70 1.71 8.39
C THR A 34 7.27 2.08 9.77
N PHE A 35 8.48 2.63 9.87
CA PHE A 35 9.02 3.22 11.08
C PHE A 35 8.62 4.70 11.23
N VAL A 36 8.59 5.43 10.12
CA VAL A 36 8.26 6.86 10.13
C VAL A 36 6.81 7.09 10.59
N ILE A 37 5.87 6.34 10.07
CA ILE A 37 4.45 6.52 10.41
C ILE A 37 4.19 6.35 11.92
N PRO A 38 4.53 5.25 12.59
CA PRO A 38 4.24 5.08 14.01
C PRO A 38 5.06 5.98 14.93
N LEU A 39 6.31 6.28 14.60
CA LEU A 39 7.18 7.06 15.47
C LEU A 39 6.95 8.57 15.37
N VAL A 40 6.52 9.05 14.20
CA VAL A 40 6.33 10.48 13.94
C VAL A 40 4.85 10.85 13.91
N PHE A 41 4.06 10.19 13.07
CA PHE A 41 2.71 10.62 12.75
C PHE A 41 1.63 10.04 13.67
N ALA A 42 1.75 8.79 14.12
CA ALA A 42 0.77 8.19 15.02
C ALA A 42 0.58 9.00 16.33
N PRO A 43 1.64 9.53 16.99
CA PRO A 43 1.48 10.44 18.12
C PRO A 43 0.72 11.73 17.79
N LEU A 44 0.89 12.25 16.57
CA LEU A 44 0.22 13.46 16.13
C LEU A 44 -1.27 13.22 15.88
N TRP A 45 -1.59 12.14 15.15
CA TRP A 45 -2.97 11.73 14.93
C TRP A 45 -3.70 11.40 16.21
N ARG A 46 -3.05 10.75 17.18
CA ARG A 46 -3.66 10.41 18.47
C ARG A 46 -4.07 11.64 19.30
N LYS A 47 -3.43 12.79 19.08
CA LYS A 47 -3.79 14.05 19.73
C LYS A 47 -5.02 14.74 19.12
N MET A 48 -5.50 14.26 17.97
CA MET A 48 -6.64 14.80 17.24
C MET A 48 -7.84 13.88 17.34
N ASP A 49 -9.03 14.45 17.48
CA ASP A 49 -10.29 13.72 17.58
C ASP A 49 -11.13 13.94 16.31
N PHE A 50 -10.63 13.40 15.18
CA PHE A 50 -11.31 13.48 13.91
C PHE A 50 -11.98 12.16 13.55
N MET A 51 -13.18 12.22 12.98
CA MET A 51 -13.89 11.03 12.46
C MET A 51 -13.29 10.54 11.15
N THR A 52 -12.82 11.47 10.30
CA THR A 52 -12.14 11.18 9.04
C THR A 52 -10.80 11.90 8.99
N ASP A 53 -9.81 11.29 8.34
CA ASP A 53 -8.50 11.92 8.10
C ASP A 53 -8.61 13.17 7.22
N ASN A 54 -9.71 13.30 6.49
CA ASN A 54 -9.99 14.43 5.63
C ASN A 54 -10.38 15.69 6.43
N GLN A 55 -11.00 15.52 7.61
CA GLN A 55 -11.34 16.66 8.50
C GLN A 55 -10.10 17.45 8.94
N PHE A 56 -8.92 16.82 8.96
CA PHE A 56 -7.66 17.53 9.17
C PHE A 56 -7.43 18.67 8.17
N LEU A 57 -7.97 18.57 6.96
CA LEU A 57 -7.82 19.64 5.95
C LEU A 57 -8.53 20.92 6.35
N LEU A 58 -9.73 20.83 6.92
CA LEU A 58 -10.46 22.01 7.39
C LEU A 58 -9.78 22.64 8.60
N PHE A 59 -9.23 21.83 9.48
CA PHE A 59 -8.44 22.29 10.62
C PHE A 59 -7.13 22.95 10.15
N ARG A 60 -6.45 22.37 9.18
CA ARG A 60 -5.16 22.82 8.67
C ARG A 60 -5.27 23.97 7.66
N TYR A 61 -6.35 24.00 6.89
CA TYR A 61 -6.61 24.95 5.80
C TYR A 61 -8.01 25.55 5.92
N PRO A 62 -8.24 26.47 6.86
CA PRO A 62 -9.55 27.09 7.01
C PRO A 62 -9.93 27.94 5.79
N GLY A 63 -11.24 28.17 5.61
CA GLY A 63 -11.77 29.03 4.56
C GLY A 63 -12.12 28.28 3.26
N LYS A 64 -12.52 29.04 2.22
CA LYS A 64 -13.09 28.50 0.97
C LYS A 64 -12.15 27.55 0.22
N SER A 65 -10.85 27.84 0.18
CA SER A 65 -9.87 26.99 -0.50
C SER A 65 -9.66 25.66 0.23
N GLY A 66 -9.64 25.68 1.56
CA GLY A 66 -9.56 24.45 2.37
C GLY A 66 -10.81 23.59 2.20
N TRP A 67 -11.99 24.23 2.19
CA TRP A 67 -13.24 23.53 1.92
C TRP A 67 -13.27 22.89 0.51
N PHE A 68 -12.80 23.61 -0.52
CA PHE A 68 -12.69 23.06 -1.87
C PHE A 68 -11.74 21.84 -1.92
N LEU A 69 -10.58 21.96 -1.30
CA LEU A 69 -9.63 20.84 -1.21
C LEU A 69 -10.23 19.64 -0.45
N TYR A 70 -10.96 19.91 0.64
CA TYR A 70 -11.64 18.89 1.44
C TYR A 70 -12.63 18.09 0.59
N GLN A 71 -13.45 18.76 -0.22
CA GLN A 71 -14.39 18.11 -1.14
C GLN A 71 -13.70 17.36 -2.27
N PHE A 72 -12.72 18.02 -2.90
CA PHE A 72 -11.94 17.41 -3.97
C PHE A 72 -11.24 16.14 -3.49
N ARG A 73 -10.58 16.19 -2.33
CA ARG A 73 -9.87 15.03 -1.79
C ARG A 73 -10.81 13.90 -1.40
N ALA A 74 -11.99 14.20 -0.86
CA ALA A 74 -12.98 13.17 -0.54
C ALA A 74 -13.39 12.37 -1.79
N ILE A 75 -13.58 13.03 -2.93
CA ILE A 75 -13.92 12.39 -4.20
C ILE A 75 -12.69 11.72 -4.83
N TYR A 76 -11.56 12.41 -4.89
CA TYR A 76 -10.33 11.90 -5.52
C TYR A 76 -9.77 10.68 -4.76
N VAL A 77 -9.60 10.79 -3.46
CA VAL A 77 -9.06 9.69 -2.65
C VAL A 77 -10.13 8.64 -2.41
N GLY A 78 -11.32 9.02 -1.93
CA GLY A 78 -12.41 8.11 -1.60
C GLY A 78 -13.00 7.39 -2.80
N GLY A 79 -13.00 8.02 -3.98
CA GLY A 79 -13.44 7.43 -5.24
C GLY A 79 -12.28 6.74 -5.98
N PHE A 80 -11.36 7.53 -6.55
CA PHE A 80 -10.37 7.03 -7.51
C PHE A 80 -9.26 6.20 -6.84
N VAL A 81 -8.59 6.73 -5.79
CA VAL A 81 -7.45 6.02 -5.18
C VAL A 81 -7.90 4.74 -4.49
N VAL A 82 -9.01 4.79 -3.74
CA VAL A 82 -9.61 3.60 -3.10
C VAL A 82 -10.00 2.56 -4.14
N THR A 83 -10.59 2.96 -5.26
CA THR A 83 -10.96 2.03 -6.34
C THR A 83 -9.73 1.32 -6.92
N LEU A 84 -8.62 2.04 -7.19
CA LEU A 84 -7.39 1.42 -7.66
C LEU A 84 -6.80 0.42 -6.65
N ALA A 85 -6.83 0.76 -5.36
CA ALA A 85 -6.36 -0.12 -4.31
C ALA A 85 -7.25 -1.38 -4.18
N LEU A 86 -8.58 -1.22 -4.27
CA LEU A 86 -9.52 -2.36 -4.29
C LEU A 86 -9.30 -3.25 -5.52
N CYS A 87 -9.10 -2.64 -6.69
CA CYS A 87 -8.81 -3.34 -7.94
C CYS A 87 -7.57 -4.25 -7.80
N PHE A 88 -6.50 -3.76 -7.16
CA PHE A 88 -5.30 -4.52 -6.91
C PHE A 88 -5.58 -5.81 -6.10
N HIS A 89 -6.26 -5.69 -4.97
CA HIS A 89 -6.61 -6.85 -4.15
C HIS A 89 -7.64 -7.78 -4.81
N LEU A 90 -8.56 -7.21 -5.60
CA LEU A 90 -9.57 -7.97 -6.34
C LEU A 90 -8.92 -8.84 -7.41
N ILE A 91 -7.97 -8.32 -8.20
CA ILE A 91 -7.21 -9.11 -9.18
C ILE A 91 -6.43 -10.22 -8.49
N GLY A 92 -5.77 -9.92 -7.36
CA GLY A 92 -5.00 -10.91 -6.59
C GLY A 92 -5.85 -12.11 -6.16
N PHE A 93 -7.04 -11.86 -5.58
CA PHE A 93 -7.94 -12.95 -5.16
C PHE A 93 -8.66 -13.62 -6.33
N ALA A 94 -9.04 -12.87 -7.37
CA ALA A 94 -9.68 -13.44 -8.55
C ALA A 94 -8.81 -14.48 -9.27
N ARG A 95 -7.47 -14.29 -9.32
CA ARG A 95 -6.54 -15.29 -9.86
C ARG A 95 -6.57 -16.59 -9.05
N ILE A 96 -6.66 -16.49 -7.72
CA ILE A 96 -6.77 -17.65 -6.84
C ILE A 96 -8.11 -18.37 -7.06
N ALA A 97 -9.21 -17.60 -7.14
CA ALA A 97 -10.53 -18.14 -7.38
C ALA A 97 -10.63 -18.80 -8.78
N ALA A 98 -10.07 -18.17 -9.81
CA ALA A 98 -10.02 -18.71 -11.16
C ALA A 98 -9.36 -20.10 -11.20
N PHE A 99 -8.19 -20.23 -10.57
CA PHE A 99 -7.48 -21.49 -10.51
C PHE A 99 -8.21 -22.55 -9.67
N TYR A 100 -8.68 -22.16 -8.47
CA TYR A 100 -9.28 -23.13 -7.55
C TYR A 100 -10.64 -23.68 -8.02
N PHE A 101 -11.46 -22.84 -8.66
CA PHE A 101 -12.79 -23.22 -9.16
C PHE A 101 -12.79 -23.62 -10.64
N ASP A 102 -11.62 -23.60 -11.30
CA ASP A 102 -11.48 -23.89 -12.74
C ASP A 102 -12.43 -23.05 -13.61
N ILE A 103 -12.45 -21.73 -13.34
CA ILE A 103 -13.28 -20.75 -14.07
C ILE A 103 -12.42 -19.72 -14.78
N SER A 104 -12.97 -19.07 -15.80
CA SER A 104 -12.26 -17.98 -16.48
C SER A 104 -11.93 -16.82 -15.55
N GLN A 105 -10.86 -16.06 -15.87
CA GLN A 105 -10.47 -14.89 -15.09
C GLN A 105 -11.59 -13.85 -14.97
N GLU A 106 -12.37 -13.67 -16.04
CA GLU A 106 -13.51 -12.76 -16.05
C GLU A 106 -14.60 -13.20 -15.06
N ASN A 107 -14.95 -14.49 -15.06
CA ASN A 107 -15.94 -15.03 -14.12
C ASN A 107 -15.43 -14.95 -12.67
N ALA A 108 -14.15 -15.16 -12.44
CA ALA A 108 -13.53 -15.00 -11.13
C ALA A 108 -13.55 -13.56 -10.65
N LEU A 109 -13.33 -12.57 -11.53
CA LEU A 109 -13.44 -11.15 -11.21
C LEU A 109 -14.89 -10.78 -10.82
N LEU A 110 -15.87 -11.27 -11.56
CA LEU A 110 -17.30 -11.06 -11.23
C LEU A 110 -17.67 -11.71 -9.90
N LEU A 111 -17.24 -12.95 -9.68
CA LEU A 111 -17.45 -13.67 -8.41
C LEU A 111 -16.85 -12.89 -7.22
N THR A 112 -15.60 -12.47 -7.35
CA THR A 112 -14.87 -11.74 -6.30
C THR A 112 -15.52 -10.37 -6.02
N GLY A 113 -15.93 -9.66 -7.08
CA GLY A 113 -16.68 -8.41 -6.96
C GLY A 113 -18.04 -8.59 -6.29
N GLY A 114 -18.77 -9.66 -6.63
CA GLY A 114 -20.01 -10.05 -5.97
C GLY A 114 -19.82 -10.32 -4.48
N ILE A 115 -18.74 -11.01 -4.10
CA ILE A 115 -18.36 -11.23 -2.71
C ILE A 115 -18.14 -9.89 -1.98
N LEU A 116 -17.41 -8.93 -2.58
CA LEU A 116 -17.22 -7.60 -1.98
C LEU A 116 -18.58 -6.88 -1.76
N CYS A 117 -19.49 -6.95 -2.72
CA CYS A 117 -20.82 -6.37 -2.58
C CYS A 117 -21.62 -7.04 -1.43
N LEU A 118 -21.51 -8.37 -1.26
CA LEU A 118 -22.15 -9.10 -0.15
C LEU A 118 -21.55 -8.70 1.21
N PHE A 119 -20.23 -8.48 1.28
CA PHE A 119 -19.60 -8.00 2.51
C PHE A 119 -19.99 -6.56 2.85
N ALA A 120 -20.25 -5.73 1.86
CA ALA A 120 -20.85 -4.42 2.10
C ALA A 120 -22.21 -4.50 2.79
N LEU A 121 -23.03 -5.55 2.51
CA LEU A 121 -24.35 -5.79 3.15
C LEU A 121 -24.23 -6.17 4.64
N LYS A 122 -23.15 -6.85 5.04
CA LYS A 122 -22.94 -7.32 6.40
C LYS A 122 -22.28 -6.27 7.29
N ASN A 123 -23.04 -5.29 7.76
CA ASN A 123 -22.60 -4.35 8.79
C ASN A 123 -22.55 -5.03 10.18
N VAL A 124 -21.66 -6.02 10.36
CA VAL A 124 -21.55 -6.78 11.61
C VAL A 124 -20.36 -6.25 12.41
N PHE A 125 -20.53 -5.07 13.04
CA PHE A 125 -19.50 -4.42 13.85
C PHE A 125 -19.03 -5.29 15.04
N ASP A 126 -19.93 -5.99 15.69
CA ASP A 126 -19.62 -6.77 16.88
C ASP A 126 -18.83 -8.07 16.63
N LEU A 127 -18.89 -8.60 15.42
CA LEU A 127 -18.16 -9.81 15.02
C LEU A 127 -16.83 -9.52 14.35
N LYS A 128 -16.55 -8.25 13.95
CA LYS A 128 -15.38 -7.91 13.14
C LYS A 128 -14.06 -8.32 13.78
N LEU A 129 -13.82 -7.98 15.03
CA LEU A 129 -12.56 -8.30 15.70
C LEU A 129 -12.36 -9.84 15.81
N LYS A 130 -13.42 -10.58 16.08
CA LYS A 130 -13.37 -12.06 16.13
C LYS A 130 -13.09 -12.64 14.74
N MET A 131 -13.70 -12.07 13.69
CA MET A 131 -13.45 -12.50 12.31
C MET A 131 -12.04 -12.15 11.84
N ASP A 132 -11.53 -10.98 12.17
CA ASP A 132 -10.15 -10.59 11.84
C ASP A 132 -9.11 -11.51 12.51
N VAL A 133 -9.36 -11.95 13.76
CA VAL A 133 -8.52 -12.94 14.45
C VAL A 133 -8.62 -14.32 13.78
N LEU A 134 -9.82 -14.75 13.42
CA LEU A 134 -10.03 -16.02 12.71
C LEU A 134 -9.31 -16.01 11.35
N HIS A 135 -9.45 -14.93 10.58
CA HIS A 135 -8.76 -14.77 9.29
C HIS A 135 -7.23 -14.79 9.46
N ALA A 136 -6.72 -14.17 10.53
CA ALA A 136 -5.29 -14.24 10.86
C ALA A 136 -4.83 -15.66 11.14
N ILE A 137 -5.58 -16.41 11.96
CA ILE A 137 -5.27 -17.82 12.27
C ILE A 137 -5.28 -18.65 10.98
N LEU A 138 -6.34 -18.54 10.17
CA LEU A 138 -6.46 -19.25 8.89
C LEU A 138 -5.29 -18.94 7.95
N PHE A 139 -4.87 -17.67 7.88
CA PHE A 139 -3.71 -17.28 7.08
C PHE A 139 -2.41 -17.93 7.56
N PHE A 140 -2.12 -17.89 8.86
CA PHE A 140 -0.90 -18.49 9.40
C PHE A 140 -0.92 -20.02 9.27
N VAL A 141 -2.08 -20.66 9.46
CA VAL A 141 -2.24 -22.09 9.19
C VAL A 141 -1.99 -22.39 7.71
N SER A 142 -2.57 -21.60 6.80
CA SER A 142 -2.35 -21.75 5.36
C SER A 142 -0.88 -21.59 4.98
N LEU A 143 -0.21 -20.56 5.51
CA LEU A 143 1.22 -20.35 5.29
C LEU A 143 2.06 -21.53 5.81
N ALA A 144 1.76 -22.04 6.99
CA ALA A 144 2.44 -23.19 7.54
C ALA A 144 2.23 -24.46 6.68
N VAL A 145 1.01 -24.71 6.21
CA VAL A 145 0.70 -25.84 5.32
C VAL A 145 1.44 -25.72 4.00
N ILE A 146 1.48 -24.53 3.38
CA ILE A 146 2.21 -24.29 2.13
C ILE A 146 3.70 -24.59 2.33
N VAL A 147 4.32 -23.99 3.36
CA VAL A 147 5.75 -24.18 3.63
C VAL A 147 6.08 -25.64 3.92
N PHE A 148 5.26 -26.31 4.76
CA PHE A 148 5.45 -27.72 5.09
C PHE A 148 5.31 -28.61 3.84
N SER A 149 4.30 -28.37 3.01
CA SER A 149 4.09 -29.14 1.78
C SER A 149 5.26 -28.98 0.80
N LEU A 150 5.72 -27.75 0.57
CA LEU A 150 6.88 -27.47 -0.29
C LEU A 150 8.16 -28.09 0.24
N TRP A 151 8.40 -28.02 1.56
CA TRP A 151 9.62 -28.55 2.20
C TRP A 151 9.73 -30.07 2.11
N ASN A 152 8.58 -30.77 2.12
CA ASN A 152 8.54 -32.24 2.05
C ASN A 152 8.53 -32.78 0.60
N LEU A 153 8.57 -31.94 -0.42
CA LEU A 153 8.74 -32.42 -1.79
C LEU A 153 10.15 -32.96 -2.02
N GLU A 154 10.26 -34.01 -2.80
CA GLU A 154 11.56 -34.53 -3.28
C GLU A 154 12.31 -33.42 -4.02
N GLY A 155 13.59 -33.24 -3.70
CA GLY A 155 14.43 -32.23 -4.33
C GLY A 155 14.18 -30.78 -3.84
N SER A 156 13.33 -30.57 -2.82
CA SER A 156 13.01 -29.22 -2.35
C SER A 156 14.22 -28.47 -1.80
N LYS A 157 15.14 -29.17 -1.11
CA LYS A 157 16.35 -28.57 -0.55
C LYS A 157 17.28 -28.07 -1.66
N GLU A 158 17.42 -28.86 -2.71
CA GLU A 158 18.17 -28.50 -3.91
C GLU A 158 17.46 -27.41 -4.71
N ALA A 159 16.13 -27.45 -4.77
CA ALA A 159 15.31 -26.47 -5.49
C ALA A 159 15.50 -25.05 -4.97
N PHE A 160 15.69 -24.87 -3.66
CA PHE A 160 15.94 -23.54 -3.08
C PHE A 160 17.11 -22.81 -3.75
N PHE A 161 18.17 -23.54 -4.12
CA PHE A 161 19.33 -22.98 -4.81
C PHE A 161 19.30 -23.18 -6.33
N THR A 162 18.42 -24.02 -6.87
CA THR A 162 18.38 -24.38 -8.30
C THR A 162 18.05 -23.16 -9.17
N PHE A 163 17.15 -22.29 -8.71
CA PHE A 163 16.84 -21.05 -9.41
C PHE A 163 18.10 -20.19 -9.61
N PHE A 164 18.96 -20.06 -8.61
CA PHE A 164 20.20 -19.29 -8.70
C PHE A 164 21.33 -20.01 -9.40
N LYS A 165 21.30 -21.36 -9.47
CA LYS A 165 22.23 -22.13 -10.33
C LYS A 165 21.95 -21.88 -11.80
N ALA A 166 20.67 -21.78 -12.18
CA ALA A 166 20.24 -21.45 -13.54
C ALA A 166 20.41 -19.95 -13.88
N HIS A 167 20.30 -19.08 -12.87
CA HIS A 167 20.33 -17.62 -13.00
C HIS A 167 21.28 -16.99 -11.96
N PRO A 168 22.61 -17.17 -12.07
CA PRO A 168 23.57 -16.67 -11.06
C PRO A 168 23.50 -15.16 -10.85
N GLU A 169 23.18 -14.41 -11.91
CA GLU A 169 23.02 -12.95 -11.87
C GLU A 169 21.86 -12.49 -10.96
N LYS A 170 20.85 -13.34 -10.76
CA LYS A 170 19.66 -13.04 -9.92
C LYS A 170 19.90 -13.31 -8.43
N LYS A 171 21.01 -13.89 -8.05
CA LYS A 171 21.35 -14.19 -6.65
C LYS A 171 21.74 -12.92 -5.87
N SER A 172 22.35 -11.94 -6.54
CA SER A 172 22.83 -10.75 -5.89
C SER A 172 21.71 -9.92 -5.27
N LEU A 173 21.89 -9.54 -3.99
CA LEU A 173 21.03 -8.60 -3.29
C LEU A 173 21.31 -7.15 -3.69
N PHE A 174 22.53 -6.88 -4.09
CA PHE A 174 22.98 -5.54 -4.45
C PHE A 174 23.08 -5.40 -5.96
N PRO A 175 22.95 -4.18 -6.46
CA PRO A 175 23.06 -3.87 -7.88
C PRO A 175 24.37 -4.34 -8.48
N THR A 176 24.31 -4.81 -9.72
CA THR A 176 25.48 -5.27 -10.50
C THR A 176 25.81 -4.36 -11.68
N ASN A 177 24.88 -3.49 -12.07
CA ASN A 177 25.04 -2.56 -13.18
C ASN A 177 24.40 -1.19 -12.87
N GLU A 178 24.64 -0.19 -13.72
CA GLU A 178 24.20 1.18 -13.53
C GLU A 178 22.67 1.30 -13.36
N ASN A 179 21.89 0.59 -14.17
CA ASN A 179 20.42 0.63 -14.11
C ASN A 179 19.90 0.11 -12.77
N THR A 180 20.43 -0.98 -12.25
CA THR A 180 20.03 -1.54 -10.96
C THR A 180 20.48 -0.68 -9.78
N TRP A 181 21.65 0.02 -9.89
CA TRP A 181 22.05 1.03 -8.91
C TRP A 181 21.10 2.24 -8.92
N PHE A 182 20.72 2.71 -10.10
CA PHE A 182 19.71 3.78 -10.21
C PHE A 182 18.40 3.37 -9.55
N SER A 183 17.89 2.16 -9.82
CA SER A 183 16.68 1.64 -9.20
C SER A 183 16.79 1.61 -7.67
N LEU A 184 17.89 1.09 -7.12
CA LEU A 184 18.12 1.07 -5.66
C LEU A 184 18.11 2.46 -5.04
N LEU A 185 18.76 3.43 -5.66
CA LEU A 185 18.79 4.82 -5.18
C LEU A 185 17.40 5.45 -5.20
N VAL A 186 16.60 5.17 -6.24
CA VAL A 186 15.22 5.64 -6.33
C VAL A 186 14.35 4.99 -5.26
N PHE A 187 14.49 3.68 -5.03
CA PHE A 187 13.72 2.97 -4.02
C PHE A 187 13.99 3.50 -2.61
N ILE A 188 15.25 3.62 -2.22
CA ILE A 188 15.64 4.11 -0.88
C ILE A 188 15.46 5.62 -0.76
N GLY A 189 15.69 6.39 -1.83
CA GLY A 189 15.65 7.85 -1.81
C GLY A 189 14.25 8.44 -1.90
N ILE A 190 13.38 7.85 -2.73
CA ILE A 190 12.08 8.43 -3.08
C ILE A 190 10.93 7.47 -2.80
N GLN A 191 11.01 6.22 -3.27
CA GLN A 191 9.85 5.34 -3.30
C GLN A 191 9.33 4.95 -1.92
N TRP A 192 10.17 4.95 -0.88
CA TRP A 192 9.76 4.57 0.47
C TRP A 192 8.57 5.37 1.01
N TRP A 193 8.44 6.64 0.62
CA TRP A 193 7.29 7.45 1.03
C TRP A 193 6.07 7.25 0.15
N SER A 194 6.21 6.73 -1.07
CA SER A 194 5.09 6.49 -1.99
C SER A 194 4.36 5.17 -1.75
N CYS A 195 5.00 4.23 -1.05
CA CYS A 195 4.44 2.89 -0.78
C CYS A 195 3.45 2.87 0.40
N ASN A 196 3.41 3.93 1.20
CA ASN A 196 2.59 4.04 2.40
C ASN A 196 1.66 5.26 2.30
N LEU A 197 0.70 5.36 3.21
CA LEU A 197 -0.16 6.53 3.33
C LEU A 197 0.61 7.69 4.00
N PHE A 198 1.65 8.12 3.38
CA PHE A 198 2.59 9.24 3.65
C PHE A 198 2.78 9.63 5.12
N ASP A 199 1.73 10.16 5.73
CA ASP A 199 1.70 10.66 7.10
C ASP A 199 0.76 9.85 8.01
N GLY A 200 0.43 8.61 7.63
CA GLY A 200 -0.47 7.74 8.39
C GLY A 200 -1.94 8.17 8.34
N SER A 201 -2.34 8.95 7.33
CA SER A 201 -3.75 9.24 7.04
C SER A 201 -4.51 8.00 6.56
N GLY A 202 -5.82 8.12 6.36
CA GLY A 202 -6.65 7.02 5.89
C GLY A 202 -6.95 5.96 6.96
N PRO A 203 -7.02 4.67 6.59
CA PRO A 203 -7.31 3.60 7.54
C PRO A 203 -6.33 3.50 8.71
N GLU A 204 -5.08 3.96 8.53
CA GLU A 204 -4.08 3.97 9.60
C GLU A 204 -4.46 4.94 10.72
N MET A 205 -4.93 6.14 10.38
CA MET A 205 -5.35 7.14 11.36
C MET A 205 -6.39 6.56 12.33
N THR A 206 -7.38 5.82 11.83
CA THR A 206 -8.44 5.25 12.67
C THR A 206 -7.91 4.27 13.71
N ARG A 207 -6.81 3.57 13.42
CA ARG A 207 -6.13 2.68 14.37
C ARG A 207 -5.37 3.46 15.44
N PHE A 208 -4.73 4.57 15.07
CA PHE A 208 -4.00 5.41 16.01
C PHE A 208 -4.92 6.17 16.95
N THR A 209 -6.10 6.59 16.48
CA THR A 209 -7.10 7.29 17.29
C THR A 209 -7.91 6.34 18.18
N ALA A 210 -8.05 5.07 17.82
CA ALA A 210 -8.80 4.07 18.58
C ALA A 210 -8.15 3.62 19.88
N VAL A 211 -6.85 3.87 20.09
CA VAL A 211 -6.12 3.45 21.29
C VAL A 211 -6.14 4.53 22.38
N LYS A 212 -5.87 4.12 23.61
CA LYS A 212 -6.00 4.99 24.80
C LYS A 212 -5.01 6.15 24.81
N ASP A 213 -3.77 5.92 24.42
CA ASP A 213 -2.69 6.88 24.58
C ASP A 213 -1.67 6.84 23.40
N THR A 214 -0.72 7.76 23.44
CA THR A 214 0.33 7.90 22.45
C THR A 214 1.24 6.66 22.36
N LYS A 215 1.51 5.98 23.48
CA LYS A 215 2.31 4.74 23.48
C LYS A 215 1.58 3.63 22.74
N GLY A 216 0.27 3.48 23.02
CA GLY A 216 -0.59 2.56 22.28
C GLY A 216 -0.61 2.84 20.80
N ALA A 217 -0.68 4.11 20.39
CA ALA A 217 -0.64 4.49 18.97
C ALA A 217 0.69 4.09 18.30
N ILE A 218 1.82 4.32 18.96
CA ILE A 218 3.14 3.90 18.46
C ILE A 218 3.21 2.35 18.34
N LEU A 219 2.81 1.63 19.37
CA LEU A 219 2.85 0.16 19.38
C LEU A 219 1.95 -0.45 18.31
N THR A 220 0.77 0.14 18.09
CA THR A 220 -0.15 -0.29 17.02
C THR A 220 0.50 -0.27 15.64
N GLY A 221 1.44 0.63 15.39
CA GLY A 221 2.20 0.67 14.14
C GLY A 221 3.49 -0.16 14.16
N LEU A 222 4.19 -0.28 15.31
CA LEU A 222 5.47 -1.01 15.37
C LEU A 222 5.32 -2.53 15.46
N VAL A 223 4.33 -3.04 16.20
CA VAL A 223 4.12 -4.50 16.33
C VAL A 223 3.91 -5.19 14.98
N PRO A 224 3.10 -4.67 14.06
CA PRO A 224 2.95 -5.26 12.74
C PRO A 224 4.25 -5.37 11.94
N ILE A 225 5.26 -4.53 12.19
CA ILE A 225 6.54 -4.58 11.48
C ILE A 225 7.23 -5.92 11.72
N VAL A 226 7.28 -6.37 12.98
CA VAL A 226 7.91 -7.65 13.35
C VAL A 226 7.20 -8.82 12.66
N VAL A 227 5.87 -8.83 12.69
CA VAL A 227 5.06 -9.87 12.05
C VAL A 227 5.27 -9.85 10.53
N SER A 228 5.23 -8.67 9.92
CA SER A 228 5.42 -8.52 8.47
C SER A 228 6.82 -8.94 8.02
N PHE A 229 7.85 -8.67 8.84
CA PHE A 229 9.21 -9.13 8.57
C PHE A 229 9.29 -10.67 8.53
N LEU A 230 8.79 -11.33 9.58
CA LEU A 230 8.81 -12.79 9.66
C LEU A 230 8.04 -13.43 8.51
N VAL A 231 6.86 -12.92 8.21
CA VAL A 231 6.03 -13.43 7.10
C VAL A 231 6.70 -13.18 5.75
N SER A 232 7.24 -11.99 5.50
CA SER A 232 7.98 -11.72 4.26
C SER A 232 9.18 -12.64 4.09
N PHE A 233 9.91 -12.90 5.16
CA PHE A 233 11.04 -13.82 5.14
C PHE A 233 10.63 -15.24 4.75
N ILE A 234 9.56 -15.76 5.38
CA ILE A 234 8.99 -17.06 5.06
C ILE A 234 8.46 -17.08 3.61
N MET A 235 7.79 -16.02 3.18
CA MET A 235 7.24 -15.92 1.83
C MET A 235 8.32 -15.93 0.75
N ILE A 236 9.40 -15.17 0.92
CA ILE A 236 10.52 -15.21 -0.03
C ILE A 236 11.15 -16.61 -0.07
N GLY A 237 11.32 -17.24 1.10
CA GLY A 237 11.87 -18.59 1.17
C GLY A 237 11.05 -19.61 0.37
N HIS A 238 9.74 -19.66 0.53
CA HIS A 238 8.92 -20.61 -0.23
C HIS A 238 8.73 -20.20 -1.70
N ILE A 239 8.80 -18.92 -2.06
CA ILE A 239 8.82 -18.48 -3.45
C ILE A 239 10.09 -18.98 -4.17
N LEU A 240 11.24 -18.93 -3.52
CA LEU A 240 12.47 -19.48 -4.09
C LEU A 240 12.38 -20.99 -4.31
N LEU A 241 11.71 -21.74 -3.41
CA LEU A 241 11.41 -23.15 -3.62
C LEU A 241 10.53 -23.34 -4.86
N ILE A 242 9.46 -22.58 -5.02
CA ILE A 242 8.55 -22.64 -6.17
C ILE A 242 9.32 -22.36 -7.48
N LEU A 243 10.11 -21.30 -7.52
CA LEU A 243 10.87 -20.91 -8.71
C LEU A 243 11.96 -21.94 -9.06
N GLY A 244 12.54 -22.60 -8.06
CA GLY A 244 13.54 -23.65 -8.27
C GLY A 244 12.97 -24.99 -8.75
N LEU A 245 11.71 -25.29 -8.41
CA LEU A 245 11.05 -26.53 -8.85
C LEU A 245 10.58 -26.47 -10.31
N LYS A 246 10.30 -25.27 -10.84
CA LYS A 246 9.78 -25.10 -12.20
C LYS A 246 10.45 -23.93 -12.93
N ASN A 247 11.39 -24.25 -13.81
CA ASN A 247 12.34 -23.29 -14.39
C ASN A 247 11.84 -22.46 -15.60
N ASN A 248 10.64 -22.70 -16.15
CA ASN A 248 10.15 -22.00 -17.36
C ASN A 248 8.70 -21.53 -17.18
N GLN A 249 8.51 -20.24 -16.92
CA GLN A 249 7.18 -19.70 -16.66
C GLN A 249 6.89 -18.44 -17.48
N ILE A 250 5.81 -18.48 -18.26
CA ILE A 250 5.34 -17.36 -19.10
C ILE A 250 4.73 -16.24 -18.24
N ASN A 251 4.12 -16.57 -17.09
CA ASN A 251 3.52 -15.61 -16.16
C ASN A 251 3.86 -15.99 -14.70
N PRO A 252 4.95 -15.45 -14.13
CA PRO A 252 5.40 -15.82 -12.78
C PRO A 252 4.39 -15.53 -11.68
N GLU A 253 3.59 -14.45 -11.80
CA GLU A 253 2.59 -14.08 -10.80
C GLU A 253 1.48 -15.14 -10.70
N PHE A 254 1.00 -15.64 -11.84
CA PHE A 254 -0.03 -16.68 -11.89
C PHE A 254 0.54 -18.04 -11.46
N HIS A 255 1.80 -18.31 -11.80
CA HIS A 255 2.50 -19.53 -11.44
C HIS A 255 2.58 -19.73 -9.91
N TYR A 256 2.69 -18.66 -9.12
CA TYR A 256 2.63 -18.77 -7.67
C TYR A 256 1.36 -19.49 -7.20
N VAL A 257 0.20 -19.07 -7.72
CA VAL A 257 -1.10 -19.66 -7.36
C VAL A 257 -1.16 -21.14 -7.76
N GLU A 258 -0.79 -21.43 -9.00
CA GLU A 258 -0.76 -22.80 -9.54
C GLU A 258 0.13 -23.70 -8.68
N SER A 259 1.35 -23.28 -8.40
CA SER A 259 2.31 -24.08 -7.63
C SER A 259 1.85 -24.35 -6.21
N VAL A 260 1.29 -23.35 -5.53
CA VAL A 260 0.74 -23.52 -4.17
C VAL A 260 -0.34 -24.61 -4.15
N PHE A 261 -1.31 -24.56 -5.07
CA PHE A 261 -2.40 -25.54 -5.08
C PHE A 261 -2.03 -26.91 -5.64
N GLN A 262 -0.97 -27.02 -6.45
CA GLN A 262 -0.46 -28.31 -6.94
C GLN A 262 0.32 -29.07 -5.86
N VAL A 263 1.02 -28.34 -4.99
CA VAL A 263 1.89 -28.95 -3.97
C VAL A 263 1.11 -29.34 -2.71
N VAL A 264 0.06 -28.60 -2.38
CA VAL A 264 -0.73 -28.82 -1.17
C VAL A 264 -1.66 -30.03 -1.36
N PRO A 265 -1.78 -30.95 -0.34
CA PRO A 265 -2.70 -32.07 -0.40
C PRO A 265 -4.15 -31.60 -0.60
N GLU A 266 -4.93 -32.38 -1.36
CA GLU A 266 -6.33 -32.02 -1.74
C GLU A 266 -7.19 -31.62 -0.53
N VAL A 267 -7.07 -32.37 0.58
CA VAL A 267 -7.84 -32.11 1.81
C VAL A 267 -7.52 -30.75 2.45
N MET A 268 -6.32 -30.19 2.18
CA MET A 268 -5.88 -28.90 2.74
C MET A 268 -6.18 -27.71 1.82
N LYS A 269 -6.47 -27.92 0.56
CA LYS A 269 -6.76 -26.85 -0.41
C LYS A 269 -7.88 -25.89 0.04
N PRO A 270 -9.01 -26.36 0.62
CA PRO A 270 -10.03 -25.46 1.14
C PRO A 270 -9.54 -24.54 2.28
N ILE A 271 -8.63 -25.03 3.14
CA ILE A 271 -8.05 -24.23 4.22
C ILE A 271 -7.19 -23.10 3.63
N ILE A 272 -6.39 -23.43 2.60
CA ILE A 272 -5.58 -22.42 1.88
C ILE A 272 -6.48 -21.36 1.26
N LEU A 273 -7.55 -21.78 0.59
CA LEU A 273 -8.51 -20.84 0.00
C LEU A 273 -9.14 -19.94 1.05
N LEU A 274 -9.57 -20.48 2.20
CA LEU A 274 -10.13 -19.71 3.31
C LEU A 274 -9.10 -18.74 3.93
N GLY A 275 -7.84 -19.13 4.03
CA GLY A 275 -6.76 -18.25 4.47
C GLY A 275 -6.56 -17.07 3.52
N PHE A 276 -6.49 -17.33 2.22
CA PHE A 276 -6.40 -16.30 1.20
C PHE A 276 -7.65 -15.41 1.13
N PHE A 277 -8.83 -16.00 1.26
CA PHE A 277 -10.08 -15.28 1.36
C PHE A 277 -10.11 -14.33 2.56
N GLY A 278 -9.69 -14.82 3.74
CA GLY A 278 -9.57 -14.00 4.95
C GLY A 278 -8.65 -12.80 4.75
N MET A 279 -7.50 -12.98 4.09
CA MET A 279 -6.58 -11.90 3.71
C MET A 279 -7.24 -10.88 2.79
N PHE A 280 -7.93 -11.35 1.75
CA PHE A 280 -8.64 -10.49 0.82
C PHE A 280 -9.67 -9.60 1.53
N ILE A 281 -10.53 -10.17 2.36
CA ILE A 281 -11.56 -9.40 3.06
C ILE A 281 -10.95 -8.44 4.09
N THR A 282 -9.93 -8.86 4.84
CA THR A 282 -9.26 -8.01 5.86
C THR A 282 -8.56 -6.80 5.27
N THR A 283 -8.17 -6.84 3.99
CA THR A 283 -7.56 -5.71 3.28
C THR A 283 -8.58 -4.87 2.52
N ALA A 284 -9.55 -5.50 1.84
CA ALA A 284 -10.53 -4.80 1.01
C ALA A 284 -11.60 -4.06 1.85
N GLU A 285 -12.07 -4.66 2.95
CA GLU A 285 -13.14 -4.06 3.78
C GLU A 285 -12.76 -2.70 4.39
N PRO A 286 -11.57 -2.51 5.00
CA PRO A 286 -11.15 -1.20 5.50
C PRO A 286 -11.06 -0.13 4.39
N LEU A 287 -10.62 -0.50 3.20
CA LEU A 287 -10.55 0.40 2.04
C LEU A 287 -11.94 0.84 1.60
N MET A 288 -12.89 -0.10 1.45
CA MET A 288 -14.27 0.22 1.13
C MET A 288 -14.91 1.15 2.17
N LYS A 289 -14.71 0.86 3.47
CA LYS A 289 -15.23 1.68 4.55
C LYS A 289 -14.62 3.07 4.58
N TRP A 290 -13.32 3.16 4.32
CA TRP A 290 -12.65 4.46 4.23
C TRP A 290 -13.20 5.30 3.08
N GLY A 291 -13.28 4.76 1.86
CA GLY A 291 -13.89 5.45 0.72
C GLY A 291 -15.33 5.87 0.98
N ALA A 292 -16.12 4.96 1.57
CA ALA A 292 -17.52 5.24 1.91
C ALA A 292 -17.64 6.31 2.99
N SER A 293 -16.75 6.35 4.00
CA SER A 293 -16.77 7.39 5.04
C SER A 293 -16.44 8.77 4.47
N LEU A 294 -15.42 8.86 3.60
CA LEU A 294 -15.07 10.11 2.91
C LEU A 294 -16.26 10.63 2.09
N PHE A 295 -16.96 9.76 1.39
CA PHE A 295 -18.13 10.17 0.60
C PHE A 295 -19.33 10.52 1.49
N THR A 296 -19.67 9.65 2.44
CA THR A 296 -20.89 9.83 3.28
C THR A 296 -20.76 11.02 4.23
N ILE A 297 -19.61 11.12 4.94
CA ILE A 297 -19.42 12.14 5.96
C ILE A 297 -18.97 13.45 5.33
N ASP A 298 -17.96 13.40 4.48
CA ASP A 298 -17.29 14.61 4.02
C ASP A 298 -18.01 15.23 2.81
N VAL A 299 -18.60 14.44 1.91
CA VAL A 299 -19.33 14.96 0.75
C VAL A 299 -20.81 15.14 1.07
N VAL A 300 -21.53 14.08 1.45
CA VAL A 300 -22.98 14.13 1.56
C VAL A 300 -23.41 14.89 2.81
N LYS A 301 -22.93 14.50 3.98
CA LYS A 301 -23.28 15.17 5.24
C LYS A 301 -22.71 16.57 5.31
N GLY A 302 -21.48 16.78 4.85
CA GLY A 302 -20.80 18.07 4.85
C GLY A 302 -21.46 19.13 3.96
N ASN A 303 -22.14 18.74 2.87
CA ASN A 303 -22.69 19.69 1.88
C ASN A 303 -24.20 19.69 1.78
N PHE A 304 -24.81 18.49 1.71
CA PHE A 304 -26.21 18.38 1.29
C PHE A 304 -27.16 18.12 2.44
N HIS A 305 -26.74 17.39 3.47
CA HIS A 305 -27.59 16.95 4.55
C HIS A 305 -26.88 16.93 5.91
N PRO A 306 -26.64 18.08 6.55
CA PRO A 306 -25.95 18.15 7.85
C PRO A 306 -26.62 17.32 8.96
N THR A 307 -27.94 17.09 8.85
CA THR A 307 -28.79 16.41 9.85
C THR A 307 -29.15 14.97 9.46
N LEU A 308 -28.29 14.29 8.71
CA LEU A 308 -28.52 12.88 8.36
C LEU A 308 -28.76 12.03 9.61
N SER A 309 -29.80 11.20 9.59
CA SER A 309 -29.99 10.18 10.61
C SER A 309 -28.96 9.05 10.42
N GLU A 310 -28.62 8.36 11.51
CA GLU A 310 -27.69 7.22 11.48
C GLU A 310 -28.11 6.14 10.45
N LYS A 311 -29.43 5.91 10.29
CA LYS A 311 -29.97 4.98 9.30
C LYS A 311 -29.70 5.43 7.85
N GLN A 312 -29.77 6.72 7.58
CA GLN A 312 -29.48 7.29 6.27
C GLN A 312 -27.97 7.26 5.98
N GLU A 313 -27.12 7.60 6.97
CA GLU A 313 -25.67 7.48 6.85
C GLU A 313 -25.26 6.05 6.48
N LYS A 314 -25.79 5.04 7.20
CA LYS A 314 -25.54 3.62 6.92
C LYS A 314 -25.99 3.23 5.49
N LYS A 315 -27.16 3.73 5.02
CA LYS A 315 -27.66 3.43 3.67
C LYS A 315 -26.79 4.03 2.58
N ILE A 316 -26.33 5.29 2.75
CA ILE A 316 -25.45 5.97 1.79
C ILE A 316 -24.08 5.29 1.77
N SER A 317 -23.50 5.03 2.95
CA SER A 317 -22.23 4.33 3.07
C SER A 317 -22.25 2.96 2.37
N PHE A 318 -23.33 2.22 2.58
CA PHE A 318 -23.54 0.95 1.90
C PHE A 318 -23.61 1.08 0.37
N GLY A 319 -24.43 2.02 -0.14
CA GLY A 319 -24.50 2.28 -1.59
C GLY A 319 -23.14 2.68 -2.18
N THR A 320 -22.36 3.48 -1.43
CA THR A 320 -21.00 3.87 -1.84
C THR A 320 -20.04 2.68 -1.87
N MET A 321 -20.09 1.78 -0.87
CA MET A 321 -19.24 0.57 -0.88
C MET A 321 -19.53 -0.32 -2.08
N ILE A 322 -20.82 -0.53 -2.42
CA ILE A 322 -21.21 -1.29 -3.64
C ILE A 322 -20.66 -0.58 -4.88
N PHE A 323 -20.86 0.73 -4.99
CA PHE A 323 -20.39 1.50 -6.13
C PHE A 323 -18.89 1.38 -6.34
N LEU A 324 -18.10 1.52 -5.26
CA LEU A 324 -16.63 1.35 -5.30
C LEU A 324 -16.22 -0.07 -5.71
N SER A 325 -16.94 -1.10 -5.21
CA SER A 325 -16.69 -2.49 -5.58
C SER A 325 -16.95 -2.72 -7.07
N LEU A 326 -18.06 -2.21 -7.61
CA LEU A 326 -18.37 -2.31 -9.03
C LEU A 326 -17.34 -1.57 -9.91
N LEU A 327 -16.92 -0.36 -9.51
CA LEU A 327 -15.85 0.36 -10.21
C LEU A 327 -14.53 -0.43 -10.18
N ALA A 328 -14.19 -1.05 -9.06
CA ALA A 328 -12.98 -1.86 -8.95
C ALA A 328 -13.02 -3.08 -9.89
N VAL A 329 -14.17 -3.72 -10.04
CA VAL A 329 -14.38 -4.81 -11.03
C VAL A 329 -14.17 -4.29 -12.45
N ILE A 330 -14.80 -3.16 -12.80
CA ILE A 330 -14.66 -2.56 -14.14
C ILE A 330 -13.17 -2.27 -14.43
N PHE A 331 -12.46 -1.64 -13.51
CA PHE A 331 -11.03 -1.35 -13.71
C PHE A 331 -10.19 -2.62 -13.80
N ALA A 332 -10.53 -3.67 -13.05
CA ALA A 332 -9.82 -4.95 -13.08
C ALA A 332 -9.89 -5.66 -14.43
N PHE A 333 -10.97 -5.46 -15.20
CA PHE A 333 -11.06 -5.97 -16.58
C PHE A 333 -10.04 -5.34 -17.54
N TYR A 334 -9.66 -4.07 -17.28
CA TYR A 334 -8.70 -3.34 -18.12
C TYR A 334 -7.26 -3.45 -17.62
N ILE A 335 -7.05 -3.76 -16.33
CA ILE A 335 -5.74 -3.79 -15.68
C ILE A 335 -5.37 -5.25 -15.39
N GLY A 336 -4.72 -5.90 -16.36
CA GLY A 336 -4.40 -7.34 -16.23
C GLY A 336 -3.18 -7.68 -15.35
N ASN A 337 -2.32 -6.72 -14.98
CA ASN A 337 -1.01 -6.97 -14.34
C ASN A 337 -0.88 -6.21 -13.01
N LEU A 338 -0.58 -6.97 -11.92
CA LEU A 338 -0.43 -6.42 -10.57
C LEU A 338 0.76 -5.47 -10.44
N GLN A 339 1.91 -5.81 -11.05
CA GLN A 339 3.10 -4.95 -11.00
C GLN A 339 2.85 -3.61 -11.68
N SER A 340 2.19 -3.59 -12.83
CA SER A 340 1.86 -2.35 -13.56
C SER A 340 0.95 -1.44 -12.74
N LEU A 341 -0.05 -2.03 -12.07
CA LEU A 341 -0.99 -1.28 -11.24
C LEU A 341 -0.31 -0.67 -10.00
N ILE A 342 0.50 -1.45 -9.27
CA ILE A 342 1.19 -0.93 -8.09
C ILE A 342 2.23 0.13 -8.47
N LYS A 343 2.94 -0.05 -9.61
CA LYS A 343 3.87 0.92 -10.16
C LYS A 343 3.17 2.24 -10.52
N LEU A 344 1.95 2.19 -11.03
CA LEU A 344 1.13 3.38 -11.30
C LEU A 344 0.75 4.10 -10.01
N ILE A 345 0.24 3.37 -9.01
CA ILE A 345 -0.14 3.91 -7.70
C ILE A 345 1.06 4.58 -7.03
N PHE A 346 2.23 3.93 -7.01
CA PHE A 346 3.44 4.49 -6.42
C PHE A 346 3.92 5.75 -7.13
N SER A 347 3.80 5.81 -8.45
CA SER A 347 4.19 7.00 -9.22
C SER A 347 3.33 8.22 -8.89
N ILE A 348 2.00 8.05 -8.82
CA ILE A 348 1.08 9.11 -8.40
C ILE A 348 1.38 9.54 -6.96
N SER A 349 1.63 8.58 -6.09
CA SER A 349 1.88 8.83 -4.67
C SER A 349 3.21 9.56 -4.43
N ALA A 350 4.25 9.25 -5.21
CA ALA A 350 5.59 9.79 -5.01
C ALA A 350 5.64 11.32 -5.12
N GLY A 351 4.91 11.90 -6.04
CA GLY A 351 4.85 13.36 -6.20
C GLY A 351 4.04 14.06 -5.12
N VAL A 352 3.04 13.39 -4.56
CA VAL A 352 2.13 13.98 -3.55
C VAL A 352 2.71 13.89 -2.13
N ALA A 353 3.45 12.85 -1.82
CA ALA A 353 3.93 12.57 -0.46
C ALA A 353 4.73 13.71 0.20
N PRO A 354 5.65 14.42 -0.47
CA PRO A 354 6.39 15.52 0.16
C PRO A 354 5.50 16.60 0.76
N VAL A 355 4.41 16.98 0.07
CA VAL A 355 3.49 18.00 0.61
C VAL A 355 2.72 17.49 1.82
N TYR A 356 2.37 16.20 1.87
CA TYR A 356 1.71 15.57 3.02
C TYR A 356 2.62 15.47 4.24
N ILE A 357 3.90 15.19 4.05
CA ILE A 357 4.89 15.15 5.14
C ILE A 357 5.16 16.57 5.64
N LEU A 358 5.42 17.50 4.73
CA LEU A 358 5.85 18.86 5.08
C LEU A 358 4.70 19.73 5.62
N ARG A 359 3.43 19.45 5.31
CA ARG A 359 2.28 20.22 5.81
C ARG A 359 2.20 20.28 7.33
N TRP A 360 2.85 19.36 8.05
CA TRP A 360 2.89 19.33 9.49
C TRP A 360 3.82 20.40 10.09
N ILE A 361 4.90 20.74 9.40
CA ILE A 361 5.96 21.62 9.92
C ILE A 361 6.19 22.88 9.09
N TRP A 362 5.83 22.88 7.81
CA TRP A 362 5.96 24.05 6.95
C TRP A 362 4.61 24.76 6.80
N PHE A 363 4.37 25.74 7.70
CA PHE A 363 3.07 26.39 7.79
C PHE A 363 2.72 27.30 6.61
N ARG A 364 3.64 27.55 5.67
CA ARG A 364 3.33 28.23 4.42
C ARG A 364 2.52 27.36 3.45
N ILE A 365 2.63 26.03 3.52
CA ILE A 365 1.81 25.13 2.73
C ILE A 365 0.32 25.40 3.01
N ASN A 366 -0.44 25.60 1.95
CA ASN A 366 -1.87 25.89 1.98
C ASN A 366 -2.68 24.89 1.14
N ALA A 367 -3.99 25.10 1.03
CA ALA A 367 -4.87 24.21 0.28
C ALA A 367 -4.48 24.10 -1.21
N TRP A 368 -4.06 25.21 -1.82
CA TRP A 368 -3.64 25.23 -3.23
C TRP A 368 -2.35 24.43 -3.47
N SER A 369 -1.42 24.47 -2.51
CA SER A 369 -0.20 23.67 -2.53
C SER A 369 -0.51 22.16 -2.62
N GLN A 370 -1.42 21.69 -1.76
CA GLN A 370 -1.79 20.29 -1.73
C GLN A 370 -2.62 19.90 -2.96
N LEU A 371 -3.55 20.74 -3.40
CA LEU A 371 -4.37 20.50 -4.59
C LEU A 371 -3.49 20.41 -5.85
N SER A 372 -2.58 21.37 -6.01
CA SER A 372 -1.67 21.37 -7.17
C SER A 372 -0.75 20.15 -7.19
N ALA A 373 -0.27 19.69 -6.02
CA ALA A 373 0.50 18.45 -5.94
C ALA A 373 -0.33 17.23 -6.38
N MET A 374 -1.57 17.11 -5.93
CA MET A 374 -2.45 15.98 -6.29
C MET A 374 -2.75 15.95 -7.78
N LEU A 375 -3.09 17.10 -8.37
CA LEU A 375 -3.41 17.21 -9.80
C LEU A 375 -2.17 17.00 -10.67
N SER A 376 -1.08 17.71 -10.39
CA SER A 376 0.14 17.63 -11.21
C SER A 376 0.78 16.25 -11.14
N SER A 377 0.77 15.59 -9.99
CA SER A 377 1.31 14.24 -9.87
C SER A 377 0.54 13.23 -10.72
N ALA A 378 -0.80 13.28 -10.70
CA ALA A 378 -1.63 12.43 -11.56
C ALA A 378 -1.37 12.72 -13.05
N VAL A 379 -1.37 14.00 -13.44
CA VAL A 379 -1.14 14.42 -14.84
C VAL A 379 0.24 13.98 -15.32
N PHE A 380 1.31 14.29 -14.58
CA PHE A 380 2.66 13.89 -14.98
C PHE A 380 2.85 12.37 -15.02
N THR A 381 2.22 11.63 -14.11
CA THR A 381 2.28 10.16 -14.14
C THR A 381 1.64 9.59 -15.39
N LEU A 382 0.48 10.11 -15.80
CA LEU A 382 -0.24 9.63 -16.98
C LEU A 382 0.45 10.05 -18.28
N LEU A 383 1.00 11.27 -18.34
CA LEU A 383 1.68 11.78 -19.52
C LEU A 383 3.13 11.29 -19.67
N TYR A 384 3.74 10.77 -18.59
CA TYR A 384 5.16 10.38 -18.60
C TYR A 384 5.55 9.46 -19.76
N PRO A 385 4.78 8.42 -20.13
CA PRO A 385 5.14 7.55 -21.26
C PRO A 385 5.30 8.31 -22.59
N SER A 386 4.57 9.39 -22.78
CA SER A 386 4.58 10.18 -24.03
C SER A 386 5.82 11.04 -24.20
N PHE A 387 6.53 11.39 -23.13
CA PHE A 387 7.71 12.24 -23.18
C PHE A 387 8.99 11.64 -22.60
N HIS A 388 8.92 10.40 -22.09
CA HIS A 388 10.05 9.69 -21.48
C HIS A 388 11.32 9.68 -22.37
N THR A 389 11.16 9.44 -23.67
CA THR A 389 12.28 9.35 -24.64
C THR A 389 13.04 10.65 -24.83
N TYR A 390 12.45 11.78 -24.45
CA TYR A 390 13.06 13.12 -24.57
C TYR A 390 13.76 13.60 -23.31
N LEU A 391 13.74 12.79 -22.24
CA LEU A 391 14.30 13.18 -20.93
C LEU A 391 15.71 12.63 -20.73
N LEU A 392 16.45 13.28 -19.82
CA LEU A 392 17.79 12.85 -19.38
C LEU A 392 17.80 11.42 -18.80
N PHE A 393 16.66 10.95 -18.30
CA PHE A 393 16.50 9.64 -17.70
C PHE A 393 15.98 8.56 -18.65
N SER A 394 15.96 8.82 -19.97
CA SER A 394 15.44 7.87 -20.99
C SER A 394 16.19 6.53 -21.04
N ASN A 395 17.47 6.53 -20.66
CA ASN A 395 18.32 5.32 -20.65
C ASN A 395 18.11 4.44 -19.40
N TYR A 396 17.38 4.93 -18.40
CA TYR A 396 17.11 4.20 -17.16
C TYR A 396 15.75 3.50 -17.19
N PRO A 397 15.50 2.53 -16.31
CA PRO A 397 14.22 1.84 -16.25
C PRO A 397 13.05 2.83 -16.13
N MET A 398 12.04 2.62 -16.96
CA MET A 398 10.92 3.57 -17.14
C MET A 398 10.16 3.87 -15.85
N GLN A 399 10.04 2.88 -14.97
CA GLN A 399 9.30 3.04 -13.70
C GLN A 399 10.04 3.97 -12.74
N GLU A 400 11.33 3.75 -12.53
CA GLU A 400 12.16 4.49 -11.61
C GLU A 400 12.37 5.92 -12.10
N SER A 401 12.65 6.09 -13.38
CA SER A 401 12.75 7.40 -14.00
C SER A 401 11.43 8.18 -13.92
N ARG A 402 10.27 7.51 -14.07
CA ARG A 402 8.96 8.11 -13.86
C ARG A 402 8.79 8.61 -12.42
N VAL A 403 9.13 7.80 -11.42
CA VAL A 403 9.03 8.20 -10.00
C VAL A 403 9.88 9.44 -9.72
N VAL A 404 11.11 9.49 -10.22
CA VAL A 404 12.02 10.66 -10.06
C VAL A 404 11.41 11.91 -10.72
N VAL A 405 11.07 11.81 -12.01
CA VAL A 405 10.60 12.97 -12.80
C VAL A 405 9.26 13.48 -12.26
N VAL A 406 8.32 12.59 -11.97
CA VAL A 406 7.02 12.99 -11.41
C VAL A 406 7.21 13.68 -10.06
N THR A 407 8.08 13.14 -9.19
CA THR A 407 8.37 13.76 -7.89
C THR A 407 8.97 15.15 -8.04
N LEU A 408 9.95 15.32 -8.92
CA LEU A 408 10.61 16.60 -9.14
C LEU A 408 9.67 17.63 -9.76
N LEU A 409 8.98 17.28 -10.85
CA LEU A 409 8.06 18.20 -11.53
C LEU A 409 6.89 18.59 -10.63
N THR A 410 6.30 17.61 -9.93
CA THR A 410 5.22 17.90 -8.97
C THR A 410 5.72 18.79 -7.85
N SER A 411 6.93 18.53 -7.33
CA SER A 411 7.52 19.35 -6.27
C SER A 411 7.77 20.79 -6.74
N CYS A 412 8.25 20.98 -7.94
CA CYS A 412 8.37 22.32 -8.53
C CYS A 412 7.00 23.02 -8.59
N VAL A 413 5.97 22.33 -9.10
CA VAL A 413 4.63 22.91 -9.24
C VAL A 413 4.06 23.34 -7.88
N TRP A 414 4.00 22.43 -6.88
CA TRP A 414 3.38 22.77 -5.61
C TRP A 414 4.22 23.77 -4.80
N VAL A 415 5.55 23.79 -4.93
CA VAL A 415 6.40 24.82 -4.29
C VAL A 415 6.13 26.18 -4.90
N ILE A 416 6.10 26.29 -6.24
CA ILE A 416 5.77 27.54 -6.94
C ILE A 416 4.39 28.04 -6.52
N VAL A 417 3.37 27.15 -6.53
CA VAL A 417 2.02 27.52 -6.10
C VAL A 417 2.01 27.96 -4.63
N THR A 418 2.78 27.30 -3.74
CA THR A 418 2.92 27.70 -2.34
C THR A 418 3.48 29.12 -2.20
N LEU A 419 4.47 29.48 -3.02
CA LEU A 419 5.12 30.78 -2.97
C LEU A 419 4.26 31.90 -3.59
N LEU A 420 3.46 31.58 -4.59
CA LEU A 420 2.57 32.54 -5.27
C LEU A 420 1.23 32.74 -4.58
N THR A 421 0.84 31.84 -3.68
CA THR A 421 -0.46 31.93 -2.98
C THR A 421 -0.32 32.54 -1.57
N PRO A 422 -1.40 33.11 -0.98
CA PRO A 422 -1.33 33.77 0.33
C PRO A 422 -0.83 32.86 1.44
N ASN A 423 -0.15 33.46 2.41
CA ASN A 423 0.27 32.79 3.64
C ASN A 423 -0.95 32.33 4.44
N GLN A 424 -0.78 31.25 5.18
CA GLN A 424 -1.74 30.83 6.19
C GLN A 424 -1.83 31.83 7.34
N SER A 425 -3.00 31.91 7.95
CA SER A 425 -3.23 32.80 9.11
C SER A 425 -2.37 32.37 10.31
N THR A 426 -2.07 33.32 11.18
CA THR A 426 -1.39 33.07 12.46
C THR A 426 -2.17 32.11 13.34
N GLU A 427 -3.49 32.11 13.26
CA GLU A 427 -4.39 31.20 13.96
C GLU A 427 -4.08 29.71 13.61
N VAL A 428 -3.91 29.38 12.33
CA VAL A 428 -3.54 28.03 11.91
C VAL A 428 -2.25 27.56 12.56
N ARG A 429 -1.26 28.45 12.63
CA ARG A 429 0.02 28.14 13.29
C ARG A 429 -0.18 27.90 14.79
N LEU A 430 -0.98 28.73 15.46
CA LEU A 430 -1.27 28.57 16.89
C LEU A 430 -2.01 27.26 17.18
N ASN A 431 -2.94 26.87 16.31
CA ASN A 431 -3.68 25.60 16.44
C ASN A 431 -2.80 24.37 16.21
N MET A 432 -1.81 24.45 15.33
CA MET A 432 -0.91 23.33 15.02
C MET A 432 0.23 23.14 16.03
N LEU A 433 0.70 24.20 16.69
CA LEU A 433 1.83 24.12 17.62
C LEU A 433 1.63 23.13 18.79
N PRO A 434 0.47 23.06 19.46
CA PRO A 434 0.23 22.09 20.53
C PRO A 434 0.30 20.63 20.04
N ILE A 435 0.00 20.39 18.77
CA ILE A 435 0.00 19.07 18.16
C ILE A 435 1.43 18.64 17.82
N VAL A 436 2.16 19.51 17.09
CA VAL A 436 3.50 19.20 16.56
C VAL A 436 4.61 19.45 17.59
N GLU A 437 4.29 20.17 18.71
CA GLU A 437 5.25 20.60 19.74
C GLU A 437 6.25 21.61 19.16
N SER A 438 7.31 21.14 18.48
CA SER A 438 8.24 22.01 17.76
C SER A 438 8.74 21.35 16.47
N ARG A 439 9.21 22.18 15.51
CA ARG A 439 9.83 21.68 14.27
C ARG A 439 11.08 20.84 14.57
N MET A 440 11.84 21.21 15.56
CA MET A 440 13.08 20.49 15.93
C MET A 440 12.75 19.10 16.45
N ILE A 441 11.76 18.95 17.30
CA ILE A 441 11.31 17.65 17.81
C ILE A 441 10.80 16.78 16.68
N PHE A 442 9.99 17.35 15.76
CA PHE A 442 9.50 16.62 14.59
C PHE A 442 10.66 16.13 13.73
N ILE A 443 11.59 17.01 13.35
CA ILE A 443 12.75 16.65 12.51
C ILE A 443 13.59 15.57 13.20
N ARG A 444 13.86 15.71 14.50
CA ARG A 444 14.63 14.72 15.26
C ARG A 444 13.94 13.35 15.24
N ARG A 445 12.64 13.28 15.52
CA ARG A 445 11.86 12.01 15.47
C ARG A 445 11.87 11.43 14.06
N PHE A 446 11.70 12.26 13.04
CA PHE A 446 11.71 11.86 11.64
C PHE A 446 13.06 11.28 11.23
N THR A 447 14.17 11.93 11.58
CA THR A 447 15.52 11.44 11.30
C THR A 447 15.77 10.11 12.01
N ILE A 448 15.43 10.00 13.30
CA ILE A 448 15.58 8.75 14.05
C ILE A 448 14.78 7.62 13.41
N ALA A 449 13.55 7.88 13.00
CA ALA A 449 12.67 6.89 12.35
C ALA A 449 13.25 6.39 11.02
N ILE A 450 13.78 7.31 10.18
CA ILE A 450 14.46 6.94 8.93
C ILE A 450 15.72 6.10 9.24
N LEU A 451 16.56 6.51 10.18
CA LEU A 451 17.75 5.76 10.55
C LEU A 451 17.42 4.35 11.04
N LEU A 452 16.38 4.20 11.87
CA LEU A 452 15.89 2.90 12.30
C LEU A 452 15.40 2.05 11.13
N GLY A 453 14.68 2.64 10.18
CA GLY A 453 14.25 1.96 8.96
C GLY A 453 15.43 1.50 8.10
N ILE A 454 16.44 2.33 7.92
CA ILE A 454 17.67 1.98 7.16
C ILE A 454 18.45 0.86 7.88
N VAL A 455 18.63 0.95 9.20
CA VAL A 455 19.28 -0.12 9.98
C VAL A 455 18.52 -1.43 9.85
N PHE A 456 17.19 -1.38 9.95
CA PHE A 456 16.36 -2.55 9.78
C PHE A 456 16.50 -3.18 8.38
N LEU A 457 16.53 -2.35 7.32
CA LEU A 457 16.81 -2.81 5.96
C LEU A 457 18.19 -3.47 5.83
N GLY A 458 19.19 -2.91 6.50
CA GLY A 458 20.53 -3.50 6.57
C GLY A 458 20.51 -4.90 7.22
N ILE A 459 19.76 -5.07 8.30
CA ILE A 459 19.58 -6.37 8.96
C ILE A 459 18.89 -7.37 8.01
N VAL A 460 17.84 -6.96 7.31
CA VAL A 460 17.14 -7.80 6.32
C VAL A 460 18.09 -8.25 5.21
N ALA A 461 18.80 -7.30 4.60
CA ALA A 461 19.73 -7.59 3.53
C ALA A 461 20.88 -8.52 4.00
N LEU A 462 21.42 -8.27 5.19
CA LEU A 462 22.45 -9.12 5.78
C LEU A 462 21.95 -10.54 6.06
N SER A 463 20.74 -10.67 6.61
CA SER A 463 20.14 -11.99 6.87
C SER A 463 19.99 -12.82 5.59
N TRP A 464 19.52 -12.21 4.51
CA TRP A 464 19.42 -12.86 3.20
C TRP A 464 20.78 -13.13 2.57
N HIS A 465 21.73 -12.19 2.70
CA HIS A 465 23.09 -12.40 2.20
C HIS A 465 23.74 -13.62 2.84
N LEU A 466 23.64 -13.77 4.15
CA LEU A 466 24.17 -14.93 4.87
C LEU A 466 23.47 -16.23 4.45
N LEU A 467 22.12 -16.21 4.33
CA LEU A 467 21.38 -17.39 3.91
C LEU A 467 21.73 -17.87 2.51
N LEU A 468 21.93 -16.94 1.57
CA LEU A 468 22.20 -17.29 0.17
C LEU A 468 23.65 -17.71 -0.08
N ASN A 469 24.59 -17.36 0.78
CA ASN A 469 26.03 -17.64 0.60
C ASN A 469 26.58 -18.74 1.51
N ASN A 470 25.79 -19.20 2.48
CA ASN A 470 26.05 -20.42 3.24
C ASN A 470 25.31 -21.60 2.61
#